data_cdeb6ffd0785f63b683109d0d4ff9302
#
_entry.id   cdeb6ffd0785f63b683109d0d4ff9302
#
_cell.length_a   1.000
_cell.length_b   1.000
_cell.length_c   1.000
_cell.angle_alpha   90.00
_cell.angle_beta   90.00
_cell.angle_gamma   90.00
#
_symmetry.space_group_name_H-M   'P 1'
#
loop_
_entity.id
_entity.type
_entity.pdbx_description
1 polymer ?
#
loop_
_entity_poly.entity_id
_entity_poly.type
_entity_poly.pdbx_seq_one_letter_code
_entity_poly.pdbx_strand_id
1 'polypeptide(L)'
;RNMKRVIQHNADLVGAMHDAQPSTEQYSLFRAYLDARHRRGGMSDMTVLDYAMMVEDTHVDTKIIEYRRRGPDTFITGKGQGELIAVALTDKMADGLSMVYSYFNPDFEDRSLGTFMILDHIARARAMGLPHVYLGYWVNGSRKMSYKMRFMPQEHLGPKGWERYDHEAVTR
;
A
#
# COMPACT_ATOMS: atom_id res chain seq x y z
N ARG A 1 -5.54 -3.11 16.30
CA ARG A 1 -6.44 -1.92 16.30
C ARG A 1 -7.70 -2.26 15.51
N ASN A 2 -8.85 -1.71 15.89
CA ASN A 2 -10.09 -1.87 15.13
C ASN A 2 -9.95 -1.17 13.77
N MET A 3 -10.32 -1.82 12.66
CA MET A 3 -10.22 -1.28 11.29
C MET A 3 -11.00 0.04 11.14
N LYS A 4 -12.18 0.16 11.75
CA LYS A 4 -12.94 1.42 11.77
C LYS A 4 -12.14 2.58 12.36
N ARG A 5 -11.42 2.33 13.46
CA ARG A 5 -10.56 3.35 14.09
C ARG A 5 -9.40 3.76 13.19
N VAL A 6 -8.84 2.82 12.41
CA VAL A 6 -7.78 3.15 11.44
C VAL A 6 -8.30 4.08 10.35
N ILE A 7 -9.49 3.81 9.80
CA ILE A 7 -10.13 4.69 8.80
C ILE A 7 -10.38 6.08 9.39
N GLN A 8 -10.95 6.16 10.58
CA GLN A 8 -11.22 7.45 11.25
C GLN A 8 -9.95 8.26 11.52
N HIS A 9 -8.89 7.58 11.97
CA HIS A 9 -7.60 8.23 12.28
C HIS A 9 -6.90 8.79 11.04
N ASN A 10 -7.27 8.33 9.85
CA ASN A 10 -6.74 8.76 8.57
C ASN A 10 -7.78 9.48 7.70
N ALA A 11 -8.87 9.98 8.29
CA ALA A 11 -9.94 10.65 7.55
C ALA A 11 -9.51 11.99 6.90
N ASP A 12 -8.39 12.53 7.33
CA ASP A 12 -7.74 13.71 6.75
C ASP A 12 -6.92 13.41 5.49
N LEU A 13 -6.72 12.14 5.15
CA LEU A 13 -6.00 11.73 3.94
C LEU A 13 -6.94 11.57 2.75
N VAL A 14 -6.48 12.05 1.60
CA VAL A 14 -7.12 11.83 0.30
C VAL A 14 -6.20 10.96 -0.53
N GLY A 15 -6.70 9.81 -0.98
CA GLY A 15 -6.00 8.93 -1.91
C GLY A 15 -6.39 9.24 -3.35
N ALA A 16 -5.43 9.65 -4.19
CA ALA A 16 -5.61 9.85 -5.61
C ALA A 16 -4.82 8.81 -6.41
N MET A 17 -5.50 8.14 -7.35
CA MET A 17 -4.89 7.13 -8.22
C MET A 17 -4.48 7.80 -9.54
N HIS A 18 -3.25 7.61 -9.94
CA HIS A 18 -2.65 8.15 -11.16
C HIS A 18 -1.95 7.05 -11.96
N ASP A 19 -1.63 7.34 -13.21
CA ASP A 19 -0.69 6.51 -13.97
C ASP A 19 0.68 6.49 -13.27
N ALA A 20 1.40 5.39 -13.44
CA ALA A 20 2.68 5.19 -12.79
C ALA A 20 3.75 6.14 -13.36
N GLN A 21 3.90 7.28 -12.73
CA GLN A 21 4.92 8.29 -13.06
C GLN A 21 5.71 8.63 -11.79
N PRO A 22 7.04 8.45 -11.80
CA PRO A 22 7.88 8.78 -10.66
C PRO A 22 8.00 10.29 -10.46
N SER A 23 8.11 10.73 -9.21
CA SER A 23 8.39 12.11 -8.88
C SER A 23 9.48 12.21 -7.81
N THR A 24 10.13 13.39 -7.74
CA THR A 24 11.15 13.68 -6.73
C THR A 24 10.56 13.62 -5.31
N GLU A 25 9.32 14.06 -5.13
CA GLU A 25 8.64 14.01 -3.83
C GLU A 25 8.39 12.57 -3.39
N GLN A 26 7.91 11.71 -4.30
CA GLN A 26 7.73 10.28 -4.04
C GLN A 26 9.06 9.62 -3.66
N TYR A 27 10.13 9.89 -4.40
CA TYR A 27 11.46 9.35 -4.10
C TYR A 27 11.98 9.82 -2.74
N SER A 28 11.80 11.09 -2.39
CA SER A 28 12.21 11.61 -1.09
C SER A 28 11.49 10.90 0.07
N LEU A 29 10.18 10.67 -0.09
CA LEU A 29 9.39 9.90 0.88
C LEU A 29 9.84 8.44 0.96
N PHE A 30 10.11 7.82 -0.20
CA PHE A 30 10.61 6.46 -0.28
C PHE A 30 11.96 6.30 0.45
N ARG A 31 12.89 7.23 0.25
CA ARG A 31 14.18 7.25 0.96
C ARG A 31 14.01 7.36 2.46
N ALA A 32 13.19 8.30 2.92
CA ALA A 32 12.91 8.47 4.36
C ALA A 32 12.33 7.17 4.98
N TYR A 33 11.44 6.50 4.26
CA TYR A 33 10.88 5.22 4.68
C TYR A 33 11.93 4.10 4.76
N LEU A 34 12.81 3.98 3.75
CA LEU A 34 13.88 2.97 3.75
C LEU A 34 14.87 3.20 4.89
N ASP A 35 15.29 4.44 5.10
CA ASP A 35 16.23 4.82 6.15
C ASP A 35 15.69 4.51 7.55
N ALA A 36 14.38 4.67 7.77
CA ALA A 36 13.74 4.36 9.03
C ALA A 36 13.56 2.83 9.27
N ARG A 37 13.22 2.07 8.20
CA ARG A 37 12.78 0.67 8.35
C ARG A 37 13.76 -0.38 7.87
N HIS A 38 14.65 -0.05 6.95
CA HIS A 38 15.46 -1.01 6.20
C HIS A 38 16.94 -0.66 6.13
N ARG A 39 17.51 -0.03 7.16
CA ARG A 39 18.93 0.38 7.24
C ARG A 39 19.97 -0.72 6.87
N ARG A 40 19.54 -1.99 6.79
CA ARG A 40 20.37 -3.15 6.43
C ARG A 40 19.74 -4.03 5.35
N GLY A 41 18.73 -3.53 4.64
CA GLY A 41 18.03 -4.29 3.58
C GLY A 41 18.60 -4.00 2.20
N GLY A 42 18.45 -4.93 1.24
CA GLY A 42 18.96 -4.82 -0.13
C GLY A 42 18.38 -3.65 -0.96
N MET A 43 17.37 -2.96 -0.46
CA MET A 43 16.80 -1.75 -1.09
C MET A 43 17.39 -0.44 -0.54
N SER A 44 18.27 -0.50 0.47
CA SER A 44 18.87 0.70 1.09
C SER A 44 19.69 1.53 0.12
N ASP A 45 20.21 0.92 -0.95
CA ASP A 45 21.11 1.55 -1.91
C ASP A 45 20.41 1.98 -3.21
N MET A 46 19.08 1.87 -3.30
CA MET A 46 18.32 2.28 -4.47
C MET A 46 18.49 3.77 -4.76
N THR A 47 18.92 4.06 -5.97
CA THR A 47 19.06 5.43 -6.50
C THR A 47 17.72 5.98 -7.00
N VAL A 48 17.71 7.27 -7.38
CA VAL A 48 16.55 7.89 -8.05
C VAL A 48 16.19 7.13 -9.33
N LEU A 49 17.21 6.68 -10.08
CA LEU A 49 17.00 5.95 -11.33
C LEU A 49 16.39 4.57 -11.07
N ASP A 50 16.88 3.84 -10.06
CA ASP A 50 16.31 2.54 -9.68
C ASP A 50 14.85 2.67 -9.25
N TYR A 51 14.52 3.74 -8.51
CA TYR A 51 13.15 4.04 -8.14
C TYR A 51 12.27 4.33 -9.38
N ALA A 52 12.77 5.16 -10.31
CA ALA A 52 12.05 5.46 -11.54
C ALA A 52 11.81 4.18 -12.37
N MET A 53 12.80 3.32 -12.51
CA MET A 53 12.68 2.03 -13.18
C MET A 53 11.66 1.12 -12.47
N MET A 54 11.67 1.06 -11.14
CA MET A 54 10.68 0.28 -10.38
C MET A 54 9.24 0.73 -10.63
N VAL A 55 9.04 2.02 -10.88
CA VAL A 55 7.72 2.61 -11.14
C VAL A 55 7.30 2.44 -12.61
N GLU A 56 8.21 2.66 -13.56
CA GLU A 56 7.90 2.75 -14.99
C GLU A 56 8.09 1.44 -15.76
N ASP A 57 9.05 0.59 -15.32
CA ASP A 57 9.36 -0.67 -16.01
C ASP A 57 8.36 -1.76 -15.62
N THR A 58 7.19 -1.68 -16.23
CA THR A 58 6.09 -2.60 -15.95
C THR A 58 5.45 -3.08 -17.25
N HIS A 59 5.01 -4.35 -17.26
CA HIS A 59 4.27 -4.98 -18.37
C HIS A 59 2.77 -5.07 -18.09
N VAL A 60 2.31 -4.48 -16.99
CA VAL A 60 0.91 -4.49 -16.56
C VAL A 60 0.40 -3.06 -16.36
N ASP A 61 -0.92 -2.89 -16.16
CA ASP A 61 -1.52 -1.58 -15.89
C ASP A 61 -1.19 -1.13 -14.45
N THR A 62 0.03 -0.61 -14.27
CA THR A 62 0.52 -0.14 -12.98
C THR A 62 0.03 1.28 -12.70
N LYS A 63 -0.43 1.50 -11.49
CA LYS A 63 -0.90 2.79 -10.98
C LYS A 63 -0.12 3.17 -9.73
N ILE A 64 -0.04 4.48 -9.48
CA ILE A 64 0.38 5.02 -8.18
C ILE A 64 -0.84 5.57 -7.48
N ILE A 65 -0.99 5.23 -6.20
CA ILE A 65 -1.95 5.88 -5.31
C ILE A 65 -1.16 6.75 -4.34
N GLU A 66 -1.33 8.07 -4.46
CA GLU A 66 -0.77 9.03 -3.52
C GLU A 66 -1.80 9.37 -2.43
N TYR A 67 -1.40 9.26 -1.18
CA TYR A 67 -2.20 9.67 -0.04
C TYR A 67 -1.66 10.98 0.52
N ARG A 68 -2.44 12.04 0.31
CA ARG A 68 -2.07 13.39 0.72
C ARG A 68 -2.96 13.90 1.84
N ARG A 69 -2.39 14.68 2.76
CA ARG A 69 -3.16 15.35 3.80
C ARG A 69 -4.01 16.44 3.16
N ARG A 70 -5.28 16.53 3.55
CA ARG A 70 -6.14 17.65 3.14
C ARG A 70 -5.55 18.96 3.65
N GLY A 71 -5.27 19.88 2.72
CA GLY A 71 -4.89 21.24 3.02
C GLY A 71 -6.08 22.19 2.82
N PRO A 72 -5.99 23.44 3.32
CA PRO A 72 -7.02 24.46 3.13
C PRO A 72 -7.34 24.71 1.64
N ASP A 73 -6.38 24.51 0.74
CA ASP A 73 -6.53 24.76 -0.70
C ASP A 73 -7.12 23.57 -1.49
N THR A 74 -7.28 22.41 -0.86
CA THR A 74 -7.82 21.19 -1.53
C THR A 74 -9.27 21.38 -1.99
N PHE A 75 -10.00 22.30 -1.38
CA PHE A 75 -11.39 22.61 -1.74
C PHE A 75 -11.50 23.51 -2.97
N ILE A 76 -10.46 24.26 -3.34
CA ILE A 76 -10.49 25.25 -4.41
C ILE A 76 -10.02 24.69 -5.74
N THR A 77 -9.04 23.77 -5.75
CA THR A 77 -8.38 23.32 -6.98
C THR A 77 -8.66 21.88 -7.37
N GLY A 78 -9.23 21.05 -6.49
CA GLY A 78 -9.44 19.62 -6.72
C GLY A 78 -8.13 18.82 -6.89
N LYS A 79 -6.99 19.47 -6.92
CA LYS A 79 -5.65 18.87 -6.96
C LYS A 79 -5.15 18.79 -5.52
N GLY A 80 -4.98 17.59 -5.01
CA GLY A 80 -4.45 17.33 -3.68
C GLY A 80 -3.04 17.90 -3.51
N GLN A 81 -2.94 19.19 -3.21
CA GLN A 81 -1.66 19.87 -2.95
C GLN A 81 -1.21 19.76 -1.48
N GLY A 82 -1.84 18.89 -0.71
CA GLY A 82 -1.39 18.62 0.66
C GLY A 82 -0.12 17.79 0.71
N GLU A 83 0.53 17.77 1.86
CA GLU A 83 1.71 16.95 2.15
C GLU A 83 1.49 15.48 1.75
N LEU A 84 2.44 14.91 1.02
CA LEU A 84 2.44 13.51 0.64
C LEU A 84 2.82 12.65 1.86
N ILE A 85 1.88 11.84 2.32
CA ILE A 85 2.03 11.03 3.54
C ILE A 85 2.36 9.58 3.23
N ALA A 86 1.75 9.01 2.17
CA ALA A 86 1.99 7.62 1.79
C ALA A 86 1.80 7.43 0.29
N VAL A 87 2.42 6.38 -0.24
CA VAL A 87 2.32 5.97 -1.64
C VAL A 87 2.13 4.46 -1.71
N ALA A 88 1.28 4.01 -2.62
CA ALA A 88 1.15 2.61 -2.99
C ALA A 88 1.33 2.44 -4.50
N LEU A 89 2.30 1.62 -4.90
CA LEU A 89 2.45 1.12 -6.26
C LEU A 89 1.52 -0.08 -6.41
N THR A 90 0.62 -0.03 -7.38
CA THR A 90 -0.51 -0.95 -7.49
C THR A 90 -0.70 -1.40 -8.92
N ASP A 91 -0.70 -2.70 -9.16
CA ASP A 91 -1.07 -3.27 -10.46
C ASP A 91 -2.57 -3.51 -10.52
N LYS A 92 -3.20 -2.98 -11.57
CA LYS A 92 -4.59 -3.25 -11.88
C LYS A 92 -4.67 -4.50 -12.75
N MET A 93 -5.14 -5.57 -12.14
CA MET A 93 -5.33 -6.88 -12.78
C MET A 93 -6.76 -7.02 -13.30
N ALA A 94 -7.02 -8.06 -14.11
CA ALA A 94 -8.35 -8.33 -14.63
C ALA A 94 -9.39 -8.64 -13.53
N ASP A 95 -8.94 -9.19 -12.42
CA ASP A 95 -9.77 -9.65 -11.30
C ASP A 95 -9.43 -9.02 -9.95
N GLY A 96 -8.54 -8.04 -9.91
CA GLY A 96 -8.16 -7.46 -8.63
C GLY A 96 -7.15 -6.31 -8.69
N LEU A 97 -6.86 -5.77 -7.53
CA LEU A 97 -5.77 -4.81 -7.33
C LEU A 97 -4.63 -5.52 -6.59
N SER A 98 -3.42 -5.45 -7.14
CA SER A 98 -2.22 -6.03 -6.51
C SER A 98 -1.38 -4.93 -5.89
N MET A 99 -1.18 -4.98 -4.58
CA MET A 99 -0.31 -4.06 -3.85
C MET A 99 1.15 -4.48 -4.01
N VAL A 100 1.83 -3.95 -5.02
CA VAL A 100 3.22 -4.31 -5.35
C VAL A 100 4.19 -3.81 -4.28
N TYR A 101 4.09 -2.52 -3.96
CA TYR A 101 4.91 -1.90 -2.94
C TYR A 101 4.17 -0.73 -2.29
N SER A 102 4.42 -0.50 -1.01
CA SER A 102 3.85 0.65 -0.31
C SER A 102 4.83 1.20 0.72
N TYR A 103 4.89 2.52 0.83
CA TYR A 103 5.74 3.24 1.76
C TYR A 103 5.03 4.49 2.27
N PHE A 104 5.50 5.01 3.39
CA PHE A 104 4.86 6.14 4.05
C PHE A 104 5.86 6.90 4.91
N ASN A 105 5.52 8.12 5.25
CA ASN A 105 6.31 8.96 6.13
C ASN A 105 6.42 8.32 7.53
N PRO A 106 7.67 8.00 7.99
CA PRO A 106 7.90 7.35 9.28
C PRO A 106 7.36 8.13 10.47
N ASP A 107 7.27 9.45 10.37
CA ASP A 107 6.75 10.31 11.45
C ASP A 107 5.28 10.03 11.78
N PHE A 108 4.57 9.32 10.90
CA PHE A 108 3.16 8.93 11.06
C PHE A 108 2.98 7.42 11.33
N GLU A 109 3.98 6.74 11.89
CA GLU A 109 3.93 5.29 12.14
C GLU A 109 2.78 4.88 13.07
N ASP A 110 2.39 5.74 14.00
CA ASP A 110 1.27 5.53 14.93
C ASP A 110 -0.09 5.45 14.23
N ARG A 111 -0.24 5.97 13.01
CA ARG A 111 -1.48 6.00 12.23
C ARG A 111 -1.85 4.67 11.59
N SER A 112 -0.99 3.66 11.64
CA SER A 112 -1.21 2.33 11.02
C SER A 112 -1.46 2.43 9.51
N LEU A 113 -0.66 3.22 8.80
CA LEU A 113 -0.84 3.55 7.38
C LEU A 113 -0.83 2.32 6.47
N GLY A 114 -0.01 1.30 6.74
CA GLY A 114 -0.05 0.04 5.99
C GLY A 114 -1.42 -0.65 6.03
N THR A 115 -2.08 -0.65 7.20
CA THR A 115 -3.45 -1.16 7.35
C THR A 115 -4.45 -0.27 6.62
N PHE A 116 -4.29 1.05 6.71
CA PHE A 116 -5.16 2.02 6.04
C PHE A 116 -5.12 1.83 4.51
N MET A 117 -3.94 1.72 3.92
CA MET A 117 -3.77 1.51 2.48
C MET A 117 -4.44 0.22 2.00
N ILE A 118 -4.36 -0.89 2.77
CA ILE A 118 -5.08 -2.12 2.43
C ILE A 118 -6.60 -1.90 2.46
N LEU A 119 -7.13 -1.20 3.46
CA LEU A 119 -8.56 -0.90 3.56
C LEU A 119 -9.05 -0.03 2.39
N ASP A 120 -8.23 0.94 1.97
CA ASP A 120 -8.52 1.77 0.81
C ASP A 120 -8.51 0.95 -0.49
N HIS A 121 -7.54 0.04 -0.68
CA HIS A 121 -7.52 -0.87 -1.82
C HIS A 121 -8.76 -1.78 -1.87
N ILE A 122 -9.21 -2.29 -0.73
CA ILE A 122 -10.45 -3.08 -0.65
C ILE A 122 -11.66 -2.23 -1.07
N ALA A 123 -11.73 -0.98 -0.61
CA ALA A 123 -12.81 -0.08 -0.99
C ALA A 123 -12.78 0.24 -2.50
N ARG A 124 -11.59 0.49 -3.07
CA ARG A 124 -11.40 0.74 -4.51
C ARG A 124 -11.74 -0.49 -5.35
N ALA A 125 -11.23 -1.66 -5.01
CA ALA A 125 -11.54 -2.90 -5.72
C ALA A 125 -13.05 -3.15 -5.76
N ARG A 126 -13.73 -2.97 -4.61
CA ARG A 126 -15.20 -3.07 -4.53
C ARG A 126 -15.90 -2.05 -5.43
N ALA A 127 -15.47 -0.79 -5.43
CA ALA A 127 -16.03 0.25 -6.28
C ALA A 127 -15.82 -0.02 -7.77
N MET A 128 -14.74 -0.72 -8.13
CA MET A 128 -14.43 -1.15 -9.50
C MET A 128 -15.09 -2.48 -9.89
N GLY A 129 -15.82 -3.14 -8.98
CA GLY A 129 -16.38 -4.48 -9.22
C GLY A 129 -15.34 -5.59 -9.26
N LEU A 130 -14.14 -5.38 -8.73
CA LEU A 130 -13.05 -6.35 -8.70
C LEU A 130 -13.16 -7.23 -7.44
N PRO A 131 -13.12 -8.57 -7.56
CA PRO A 131 -13.33 -9.47 -6.44
C PRO A 131 -12.14 -9.57 -5.48
N HIS A 132 -10.91 -9.23 -5.90
CA HIS A 132 -9.70 -9.51 -5.13
C HIS A 132 -8.83 -8.27 -4.86
N VAL A 133 -8.10 -8.33 -3.73
CA VAL A 133 -6.93 -7.50 -3.45
C VAL A 133 -5.78 -8.42 -3.08
N TYR A 134 -4.71 -8.36 -3.87
CA TYR A 134 -3.51 -9.16 -3.66
C TYR A 134 -2.53 -8.41 -2.77
N LEU A 135 -2.18 -9.01 -1.62
CA LEU A 135 -1.32 -8.38 -0.61
C LEU A 135 0.16 -8.75 -0.75
N GLY A 136 0.51 -9.53 -1.78
CA GLY A 136 1.86 -10.01 -2.00
C GLY A 136 2.28 -11.09 -1.00
N TYR A 137 3.58 -11.25 -0.81
CA TYR A 137 4.12 -12.29 0.04
C TYR A 137 3.67 -12.20 1.49
N TRP A 138 3.49 -13.38 2.07
CA TRP A 138 3.35 -13.57 3.50
C TRP A 138 4.34 -14.61 3.99
N VAL A 139 5.08 -14.28 5.06
CA VAL A 139 6.06 -15.18 5.68
C VAL A 139 5.59 -15.49 7.09
N ASN A 140 5.39 -16.78 7.37
CA ASN A 140 4.99 -17.24 8.69
C ASN A 140 6.01 -16.82 9.75
N GLY A 141 5.53 -16.30 10.89
CA GLY A 141 6.38 -15.81 11.98
C GLY A 141 6.97 -14.41 11.77
N SER A 142 6.78 -13.77 10.61
CA SER A 142 7.22 -12.41 10.39
C SER A 142 6.32 -11.40 11.10
N ARG A 143 6.85 -10.74 12.15
CA ARG A 143 6.13 -9.68 12.86
C ARG A 143 5.71 -8.53 11.95
N LYS A 144 6.54 -8.20 10.93
CA LYS A 144 6.27 -7.13 9.97
C LYS A 144 5.10 -7.42 9.04
N MET A 145 4.76 -8.71 8.83
CA MET A 145 3.70 -9.15 7.92
C MET A 145 2.46 -9.66 8.64
N SER A 146 2.52 -9.86 9.97
CA SER A 146 1.42 -10.44 10.76
C SER A 146 0.10 -9.65 10.67
N TYR A 147 0.17 -8.34 10.42
CA TYR A 147 -1.03 -7.51 10.28
C TYR A 147 -1.89 -7.89 9.07
N LYS A 148 -1.30 -8.49 8.02
CA LYS A 148 -2.03 -8.97 6.83
C LYS A 148 -3.03 -10.07 7.16
N MET A 149 -2.76 -10.89 8.19
CA MET A 149 -3.65 -11.97 8.66
C MET A 149 -4.99 -11.49 9.21
N ARG A 150 -5.16 -10.19 9.41
CA ARG A 150 -6.37 -9.60 10.00
C ARG A 150 -7.46 -9.29 8.98
N PHE A 151 -7.14 -9.40 7.68
CA PHE A 151 -8.08 -9.13 6.59
C PHE A 151 -8.75 -10.43 6.17
N MET A 152 -10.00 -10.61 6.58
CA MET A 152 -10.79 -11.82 6.30
C MET A 152 -12.04 -11.47 5.48
N PRO A 153 -12.49 -12.34 4.57
CA PRO A 153 -11.91 -13.63 4.18
C PRO A 153 -10.61 -13.48 3.41
N GLN A 154 -9.75 -14.47 3.49
CA GLN A 154 -8.42 -14.45 2.91
C GLN A 154 -8.09 -15.81 2.28
N GLU A 155 -7.34 -15.79 1.18
CA GLU A 155 -6.84 -16.98 0.49
C GLU A 155 -5.31 -16.91 0.38
N HIS A 156 -4.67 -18.06 0.46
CA HIS A 156 -3.23 -18.23 0.31
C HIS A 156 -2.93 -19.10 -0.89
N LEU A 157 -1.96 -18.70 -1.71
CA LEU A 157 -1.47 -19.50 -2.81
C LEU A 157 -0.46 -20.52 -2.28
N GLY A 158 -0.86 -21.79 -2.32
CA GLY A 158 -0.03 -22.93 -1.97
C GLY A 158 0.31 -23.79 -3.19
N PRO A 159 1.00 -24.94 -2.99
CA PRO A 159 1.35 -25.85 -4.08
C PRO A 159 0.14 -26.44 -4.84
N LYS A 160 -1.04 -26.43 -4.21
CA LYS A 160 -2.30 -26.92 -4.79
C LYS A 160 -3.16 -25.82 -5.40
N GLY A 161 -2.68 -24.58 -5.43
CA GLY A 161 -3.40 -23.39 -5.88
C GLY A 161 -3.87 -22.51 -4.73
N TRP A 162 -4.89 -21.68 -4.99
CA TRP A 162 -5.48 -20.80 -3.99
C TRP A 162 -6.35 -21.59 -3.02
N GLU A 163 -6.07 -21.47 -1.72
CA GLU A 163 -6.79 -22.13 -0.64
C GLU A 163 -7.28 -21.08 0.36
N ARG A 164 -8.53 -21.23 0.80
CA ARG A 164 -9.09 -20.36 1.83
C ARG A 164 -8.32 -20.54 3.14
N TYR A 165 -7.83 -19.44 3.69
CA TYR A 165 -7.15 -19.45 4.96
C TYR A 165 -8.17 -19.48 6.10
N ASP A 166 -8.06 -20.51 6.94
CA ASP A 166 -8.88 -20.64 8.15
C ASP A 166 -8.01 -20.44 9.38
N HIS A 167 -8.30 -19.39 10.15
CA HIS A 167 -7.51 -19.02 11.33
C HIS A 167 -7.52 -20.10 12.43
N GLU A 168 -8.53 -20.97 12.46
CA GLU A 168 -8.67 -22.04 13.46
C GLU A 168 -7.79 -23.26 13.17
N ALA A 169 -7.35 -23.44 11.93
CA ALA A 169 -6.56 -24.62 11.54
C ALA A 169 -5.07 -24.53 11.94
N VAL A 170 -4.56 -23.36 12.32
CA VAL A 170 -3.12 -23.11 12.61
C VAL A 170 -2.81 -23.20 14.12
N THR A 171 -3.80 -23.32 14.97
CA THR A 171 -3.63 -23.38 16.44
C THR A 171 -3.70 -24.80 17.00
N ARG A 172 -3.61 -25.83 16.13
CA ARG A 172 -3.56 -27.24 16.54
C ARG A 172 -2.21 -27.87 16.26
#